data_bed9c9dfd8df40bd6736f8d31445ce72
#
_entry.id   bed9c9dfd8df40bd6736f8d31445ce72
#
_cell.length_a   1.000
_cell.length_b   1.000
_cell.length_c   1.000
_cell.angle_alpha   90.00
_cell.angle_beta   90.00
_cell.angle_gamma   90.00
#
_symmetry.space_group_name_H-M   'P 1'
#
loop_
_entity.id
_entity.type
_entity.pdbx_description
1 polymer ?
#
loop_
_entity_poly.entity_id
_entity_poly.type
_entity_poly.pdbx_seq_one_letter_code
_entity_poly.pdbx_strand_id
1 'polypeptide(L)'
;MKLIGLKKLVHIRDNQRVRVTTDKLAAYRHALTKHFPAQSYVYLQIVKKRWHRRLVTVKKCFIQGTAEDFPEKTQNTSYIERFNLTLRHSISSLQRKTLGYCKSTTHLETSLWIKLFDYNYCRFHKGLRITLSQECGKFRQKYQHCTPAMRIGLTHGALTWVYLFTVPIPDKYLK
;
A
#
# COMPACT_ATOMS: atom_id res chain seq x y z
N MET A 1 -9.12 10.50 -5.69
CA MET A 1 -8.46 10.10 -4.43
C MET A 1 -7.31 11.07 -4.20
N LYS A 2 -7.46 11.97 -3.23
CA LYS A 2 -6.47 13.02 -2.97
C LYS A 2 -5.23 12.41 -2.33
N LEU A 3 -4.09 12.43 -3.03
CA LEU A 3 -2.75 12.06 -2.53
C LEU A 3 -2.30 12.89 -1.30
N ILE A 4 -3.13 13.85 -0.87
CA ILE A 4 -2.88 14.73 0.28
C ILE A 4 -2.69 13.94 1.59
N GLY A 5 -3.32 12.76 1.73
CA GLY A 5 -3.13 11.88 2.89
C GLY A 5 -1.73 11.28 2.99
N LEU A 6 -1.03 11.06 1.89
CA LEU A 6 0.32 10.49 1.89
C LEU A 6 1.37 11.43 2.50
N LYS A 7 1.23 12.73 2.35
CA LYS A 7 2.16 13.71 2.97
C LYS A 7 2.15 13.67 4.51
N LYS A 8 1.01 13.31 5.12
CA LYS A 8 0.88 13.24 6.60
C LYS A 8 1.34 11.91 7.18
N LEU A 9 1.39 10.85 6.37
CA LEU A 9 1.71 9.49 6.82
C LEU A 9 3.16 9.07 6.57
N VAL A 10 3.85 9.73 5.64
CA VAL A 10 5.26 9.46 5.39
C VAL A 10 6.09 10.52 6.10
N HIS A 11 6.50 10.25 7.34
CA HIS A 11 7.69 10.86 7.90
C HIS A 11 8.88 10.38 7.07
N ILE A 12 9.16 11.09 5.98
CA ILE A 12 10.39 10.91 5.23
C ILE A 12 11.50 11.34 6.17
N ARG A 13 12.26 10.40 6.70
CA ARG A 13 13.52 10.72 7.41
C ARG A 13 14.35 11.53 6.44
N ASP A 14 14.95 12.61 6.93
CA ASP A 14 15.55 13.73 6.17
C ASP A 14 16.55 13.37 5.04
N ASN A 15 16.79 12.11 4.75
CA ASN A 15 17.66 11.66 3.66
C ASN A 15 17.10 10.46 2.85
N GLN A 16 15.84 10.05 3.05
CA GLN A 16 15.28 8.92 2.29
C GLN A 16 14.33 9.40 1.21
N ARG A 17 14.72 9.22 -0.06
CA ARG A 17 13.83 9.41 -1.20
C ARG A 17 12.77 8.30 -1.23
N VAL A 18 11.52 8.69 -1.41
CA VAL A 18 10.41 7.72 -1.55
C VAL A 18 10.48 7.08 -2.94
N ARG A 19 10.48 5.75 -2.97
CA ARG A 19 10.42 4.99 -4.24
C ARG A 19 8.98 4.86 -4.70
N VAL A 20 8.67 5.39 -5.87
CA VAL A 20 7.34 5.31 -6.47
C VAL A 20 7.43 4.50 -7.77
N THR A 21 6.67 3.41 -7.83
CA THR A 21 6.55 2.58 -9.04
C THR A 21 5.09 2.55 -9.47
N THR A 22 4.80 2.96 -10.70
CA THR A 22 3.43 2.97 -11.24
C THR A 22 3.36 2.35 -12.64
N ASP A 23 2.15 2.22 -13.16
CA ASP A 23 1.90 1.99 -14.58
C ASP A 23 2.06 3.30 -15.40
N LYS A 24 1.77 3.25 -16.70
CA LYS A 24 1.92 4.39 -17.61
C LYS A 24 0.83 5.47 -17.45
N LEU A 25 -0.05 5.42 -16.45
CA LEU A 25 -1.11 6.42 -16.30
C LEU A 25 -0.54 7.81 -16.02
N ALA A 26 -0.81 8.76 -16.93
CA ALA A 26 -0.25 10.13 -16.88
C ALA A 26 -0.61 10.89 -15.59
N ALA A 27 -1.78 10.60 -15.00
CA ALA A 27 -2.24 11.22 -13.76
C ALA A 27 -1.28 11.07 -12.60
N TYR A 28 -0.53 9.94 -12.52
CA TYR A 28 0.45 9.73 -11.44
C TYR A 28 1.62 10.71 -11.55
N ARG A 29 2.14 10.92 -12.77
CA ARG A 29 3.24 11.86 -12.99
C ARG A 29 2.83 13.28 -12.58
N HIS A 30 1.65 13.72 -13.05
CA HIS A 30 1.13 15.05 -12.69
C HIS A 30 0.91 15.20 -11.18
N ALA A 31 0.35 14.18 -10.53
CA ALA A 31 0.12 14.22 -9.09
C ALA A 31 1.43 14.25 -8.27
N LEU A 32 2.45 13.50 -8.70
CA LEU A 32 3.75 13.50 -8.04
C LEU A 32 4.42 14.87 -8.15
N THR A 33 4.51 15.44 -9.36
CA THR A 33 5.12 16.75 -9.57
C THR A 33 4.40 17.89 -8.83
N LYS A 34 3.07 17.78 -8.70
CA LYS A 34 2.26 18.80 -7.99
C LYS A 34 2.41 18.75 -6.47
N HIS A 35 2.56 17.56 -5.88
CA HIS A 35 2.43 17.35 -4.43
C HIS A 35 3.73 17.02 -3.72
N PHE A 36 4.78 16.64 -4.44
CA PHE A 36 6.06 16.26 -3.85
C PHE A 36 7.21 17.08 -4.44
N PRO A 37 8.14 17.56 -3.60
CA PRO A 37 9.38 18.17 -4.09
C PRO A 37 10.16 17.18 -4.94
N ALA A 38 10.78 17.63 -6.03
CA ALA A 38 11.51 16.78 -6.96
C ALA A 38 12.61 15.93 -6.27
N GLN A 39 13.22 16.45 -5.21
CA GLN A 39 14.30 15.76 -4.49
C GLN A 39 13.79 14.69 -3.51
N SER A 40 12.49 14.64 -3.17
CA SER A 40 11.93 13.76 -2.14
C SER A 40 11.54 12.37 -2.63
N TYR A 41 11.55 12.13 -3.95
CA TYR A 41 11.15 10.83 -4.49
C TYR A 41 11.97 10.43 -5.71
N VAL A 42 12.00 9.14 -5.99
CA VAL A 42 12.44 8.56 -7.25
C VAL A 42 11.28 7.83 -7.92
N TYR A 43 11.18 7.92 -9.25
CA TYR A 43 9.98 7.50 -9.97
C TYR A 43 10.27 6.57 -11.14
N LEU A 44 9.69 5.38 -11.09
CA LEU A 44 9.77 4.34 -12.10
C LEU A 44 8.39 4.08 -12.70
N GLN A 45 8.28 4.10 -14.03
CA GLN A 45 7.10 3.64 -14.74
C GLN A 45 7.32 2.26 -15.37
N ILE A 46 6.36 1.37 -15.17
CA ILE A 46 6.33 0.04 -15.79
C ILE A 46 5.35 0.05 -16.94
N VAL A 47 5.85 -0.04 -18.16
CA VAL A 47 5.03 -0.08 -19.38
C VAL A 47 4.91 -1.52 -19.86
N LYS A 48 3.70 -2.09 -19.73
CA LYS A 48 3.39 -3.45 -20.17
C LYS A 48 2.74 -3.39 -21.55
N LYS A 49 3.37 -3.96 -22.59
CA LYS A 49 2.75 -4.16 -23.91
C LYS A 49 2.12 -5.54 -23.97
N ARG A 50 0.86 -5.59 -24.41
CA ARG A 50 0.11 -6.85 -24.56
C ARG A 50 -0.34 -7.01 -26.00
N TRP A 51 -0.24 -8.23 -26.51
CA TRP A 51 -0.78 -8.66 -27.80
C TRP A 51 -1.68 -9.85 -27.58
N HIS A 52 -2.92 -9.83 -28.10
CA HIS A 52 -3.93 -10.86 -27.84
C HIS A 52 -4.04 -11.27 -26.37
N ARG A 53 -4.10 -10.27 -25.44
CA ARG A 53 -4.15 -10.45 -23.98
C ARG A 53 -2.88 -11.05 -23.33
N ARG A 54 -1.89 -11.50 -24.12
CA ARG A 54 -0.61 -12.01 -23.60
C ARG A 54 0.37 -10.85 -23.40
N LEU A 55 1.15 -10.92 -22.33
CA LEU A 55 2.21 -9.97 -22.07
C LEU A 55 3.38 -10.24 -23.04
N VAL A 56 3.68 -9.28 -23.90
CA VAL A 56 4.77 -9.41 -24.89
C VAL A 56 6.05 -8.74 -24.38
N THR A 57 5.92 -7.54 -23.82
CA THR A 57 7.09 -6.76 -23.40
C THR A 57 6.79 -5.97 -22.14
N VAL A 58 7.77 -5.89 -21.24
CA VAL A 58 7.76 -5.02 -20.07
C VAL A 58 8.94 -4.05 -20.20
N LYS A 59 8.63 -2.77 -20.40
CA LYS A 59 9.63 -1.71 -20.46
C LYS A 59 9.64 -0.95 -19.14
N LYS A 60 10.82 -0.80 -18.53
CA LYS A 60 11.05 0.01 -17.33
C LYS A 60 11.55 1.38 -17.76
N CYS A 61 10.84 2.43 -17.37
CA CYS A 61 11.18 3.82 -17.69
C CYS A 61 11.46 4.56 -16.38
N PHE A 62 12.72 4.86 -16.12
CA PHE A 62 13.12 5.68 -14.97
C PHE A 62 12.87 7.15 -15.34
N ILE A 63 11.82 7.73 -14.74
CA ILE A 63 11.42 9.12 -14.98
C ILE A 63 12.24 10.06 -14.12
N GLN A 64 12.55 9.61 -12.88
CA GLN A 64 13.36 10.35 -11.93
C GLN A 64 14.15 9.37 -11.08
N GLY A 65 15.46 9.55 -11.01
CA GLY A 65 16.39 8.62 -10.39
C GLY A 65 16.98 7.62 -11.40
N THR A 66 17.78 6.69 -10.89
CA THR A 66 18.52 5.67 -11.66
C THR A 66 18.03 4.27 -11.32
N ALA A 67 18.53 3.26 -12.05
CA ALA A 67 18.22 1.86 -11.76
C ALA A 67 18.69 1.42 -10.37
N GLU A 68 19.78 2.00 -9.89
CA GLU A 68 20.37 1.71 -8.57
C GLU A 68 19.46 2.12 -7.40
N ASP A 69 18.66 3.17 -7.60
CA ASP A 69 17.69 3.63 -6.60
C ASP A 69 16.57 2.61 -6.33
N PHE A 70 16.38 1.65 -7.25
CA PHE A 70 15.28 0.67 -7.18
C PHE A 70 15.81 -0.76 -7.04
N PRO A 71 15.76 -1.37 -5.85
CA PRO A 71 15.99 -2.81 -5.71
C PRO A 71 15.08 -3.61 -6.66
N GLU A 72 15.58 -4.69 -7.25
CA GLU A 72 14.84 -5.48 -8.26
C GLU A 72 13.42 -5.87 -7.81
N LYS A 73 13.27 -6.24 -6.53
CA LYS A 73 11.97 -6.61 -5.93
C LYS A 73 10.94 -5.47 -5.97
N THR A 74 11.36 -4.20 -6.04
CA THR A 74 10.49 -3.03 -6.09
C THR A 74 10.18 -2.56 -7.52
N GLN A 75 10.87 -3.11 -8.51
CA GLN A 75 10.71 -2.75 -9.91
C GLN A 75 9.52 -3.46 -10.59
N ASN A 76 8.37 -3.50 -9.91
CA ASN A 76 7.15 -4.09 -10.47
C ASN A 76 5.91 -3.47 -9.84
N THR A 77 4.75 -3.67 -10.48
CA THR A 77 3.44 -3.20 -10.01
C THR A 77 2.59 -4.31 -9.40
N SER A 78 3.14 -5.52 -9.23
CA SER A 78 2.36 -6.69 -8.82
C SER A 78 1.76 -6.55 -7.42
N TYR A 79 2.46 -5.89 -6.49
CA TYR A 79 1.96 -5.67 -5.13
C TYR A 79 0.73 -4.77 -5.11
N ILE A 80 0.76 -3.65 -5.83
CA ILE A 80 -0.40 -2.75 -5.90
C ILE A 80 -1.55 -3.36 -6.72
N GLU A 81 -1.25 -4.11 -7.78
CA GLU A 81 -2.26 -4.84 -8.54
C GLU A 81 -2.95 -5.89 -7.65
N ARG A 82 -2.18 -6.64 -6.84
CA ARG A 82 -2.69 -7.61 -5.87
C ARG A 82 -3.54 -6.93 -4.79
N PHE A 83 -3.09 -5.81 -4.27
CA PHE A 83 -3.83 -5.04 -3.29
C PHE A 83 -5.15 -4.50 -3.87
N ASN A 84 -5.13 -3.95 -5.08
CA ASN A 84 -6.33 -3.51 -5.79
C ASN A 84 -7.33 -4.66 -6.01
N LEU A 85 -6.84 -5.87 -6.28
CA LEU A 85 -7.68 -7.07 -6.37
C LEU A 85 -8.31 -7.38 -5.01
N THR A 86 -7.55 -7.32 -3.93
CA THR A 86 -8.04 -7.53 -2.56
C THR A 86 -9.14 -6.52 -2.21
N LEU A 87 -8.97 -5.23 -2.55
CA LEU A 87 -10.00 -4.21 -2.34
C LEU A 87 -11.29 -4.52 -3.11
N ARG A 88 -11.17 -4.92 -4.39
CA ARG A 88 -12.32 -5.30 -5.22
C ARG A 88 -13.07 -6.50 -4.69
N HIS A 89 -12.37 -7.48 -4.13
CA HIS A 89 -13.01 -8.64 -3.50
C HIS A 89 -13.65 -8.33 -2.15
N SER A 90 -13.17 -7.31 -1.46
CA SER A 90 -13.62 -6.98 -0.11
C SER A 90 -14.71 -5.93 -0.06
N ILE A 91 -14.81 -5.08 -1.08
CA ILE A 91 -15.76 -3.97 -1.16
C ILE A 91 -16.59 -4.18 -2.41
N SER A 92 -17.87 -4.54 -2.22
CA SER A 92 -18.78 -4.90 -3.31
C SER A 92 -18.91 -3.81 -4.38
N SER A 93 -18.96 -2.55 -3.97
CA SER A 93 -19.06 -1.40 -4.88
C SER A 93 -17.82 -1.17 -5.75
N LEU A 94 -16.68 -1.80 -5.44
CA LEU A 94 -15.47 -1.77 -6.26
C LEU A 94 -15.34 -2.97 -7.22
N GLN A 95 -16.25 -3.92 -7.14
CA GLN A 95 -16.25 -5.06 -8.04
C GLN A 95 -16.53 -4.60 -9.47
N ARG A 96 -15.87 -5.25 -10.44
CA ARG A 96 -16.12 -4.98 -11.86
C ARG A 96 -17.45 -5.61 -12.27
N LYS A 97 -18.21 -4.90 -13.11
CA LYS A 97 -19.50 -5.37 -13.64
C LYS A 97 -20.53 -5.70 -12.55
N THR A 98 -20.53 -4.96 -11.46
CA THR A 98 -21.55 -5.07 -10.42
C THR A 98 -22.66 -4.06 -10.64
N LEU A 99 -23.90 -4.42 -10.29
CA LEU A 99 -25.03 -3.49 -10.19
C LEU A 99 -24.99 -2.72 -8.86
N GLY A 100 -24.22 -3.20 -7.88
CA GLY A 100 -24.07 -2.60 -6.55
C GLY A 100 -23.03 -1.48 -6.50
N TYR A 101 -23.17 -0.44 -7.31
CA TYR A 101 -22.27 0.72 -7.25
C TYR A 101 -22.55 1.59 -6.02
N CYS A 102 -21.53 2.27 -5.56
CA CYS A 102 -21.65 3.17 -4.41
C CYS A 102 -22.28 4.51 -4.84
N LYS A 103 -23.44 4.83 -4.28
CA LYS A 103 -24.15 6.09 -4.55
C LYS A 103 -23.54 7.31 -3.84
N SER A 104 -22.72 7.09 -2.80
CA SER A 104 -22.08 8.13 -2.01
C SER A 104 -20.57 7.94 -1.95
N THR A 105 -19.83 8.98 -2.29
CA THR A 105 -18.37 9.01 -2.16
C THR A 105 -17.92 8.83 -0.71
N THR A 106 -18.67 9.39 0.24
CA THR A 106 -18.40 9.26 1.68
C THR A 106 -18.48 7.80 2.14
N HIS A 107 -19.51 7.07 1.70
CA HIS A 107 -19.63 5.64 2.02
C HIS A 107 -18.50 4.82 1.41
N LEU A 108 -18.08 5.14 0.19
CA LEU A 108 -16.96 4.47 -0.43
C LEU A 108 -15.66 4.75 0.33
N GLU A 109 -15.42 6.01 0.69
CA GLU A 109 -14.23 6.41 1.47
C GLU A 109 -14.20 5.72 2.83
N THR A 110 -15.31 5.70 3.54
CA THR A 110 -15.44 4.99 4.84
C THR A 110 -15.13 3.50 4.69
N SER A 111 -15.70 2.85 3.68
CA SER A 111 -15.45 1.43 3.41
C SER A 111 -13.98 1.16 3.08
N LEU A 112 -13.32 2.07 2.35
CA LEU A 112 -11.90 2.00 2.06
C LEU A 112 -11.05 2.17 3.32
N TRP A 113 -11.36 3.13 4.20
CA TRP A 113 -10.64 3.33 5.45
C TRP A 113 -10.75 2.13 6.38
N ILE A 114 -11.95 1.58 6.54
CA ILE A 114 -12.18 0.36 7.32
C ILE A 114 -11.33 -0.79 6.77
N LYS A 115 -11.33 -0.96 5.45
CA LYS A 115 -10.56 -2.04 4.82
C LYS A 115 -9.04 -1.82 4.90
N LEU A 116 -8.59 -0.59 4.80
CA LEU A 116 -7.18 -0.23 4.99
C LEU A 116 -6.73 -0.50 6.43
N PHE A 117 -7.58 -0.23 7.41
CA PHE A 117 -7.30 -0.56 8.80
C PHE A 117 -7.16 -2.08 8.98
N ASP A 118 -8.16 -2.86 8.54
CA ASP A 118 -8.09 -4.33 8.57
C ASP A 118 -6.80 -4.86 7.93
N TYR A 119 -6.50 -4.38 6.73
CA TYR A 119 -5.34 -4.84 5.97
C TYR A 119 -4.01 -4.52 6.65
N ASN A 120 -3.86 -3.30 7.17
CA ASN A 120 -2.57 -2.84 7.69
C ASN A 120 -2.34 -3.17 9.16
N TYR A 121 -3.39 -3.23 9.98
CA TYR A 121 -3.24 -3.34 11.43
C TYR A 121 -3.74 -4.67 12.01
N CYS A 122 -4.75 -5.30 11.39
CA CYS A 122 -5.37 -6.49 11.96
C CYS A 122 -4.91 -7.78 11.29
N ARG A 123 -4.64 -7.75 9.98
CA ARG A 123 -4.40 -8.95 9.19
C ARG A 123 -2.92 -9.28 9.05
N PHE A 124 -2.55 -10.54 9.39
CA PHE A 124 -1.22 -11.06 9.14
C PHE A 124 -0.98 -11.35 7.65
N HIS A 125 0.21 -11.00 7.17
CA HIS A 125 0.61 -11.24 5.79
C HIS A 125 1.75 -12.25 5.71
N LYS A 126 1.54 -13.36 4.97
CA LYS A 126 2.57 -14.40 4.81
C LYS A 126 3.92 -13.87 4.30
N GLY A 127 3.90 -12.87 3.41
CA GLY A 127 5.10 -12.25 2.86
C GLY A 127 5.87 -11.35 3.83
N LEU A 128 5.26 -10.96 4.95
CA LEU A 128 5.88 -10.10 5.96
C LEU A 128 6.36 -10.83 7.20
N ARG A 129 6.15 -12.16 7.28
CA ARG A 129 6.58 -12.98 8.39
C ARG A 129 8.11 -12.93 8.58
N ILE A 130 8.55 -12.97 9.82
CA ILE A 130 9.97 -13.02 10.20
C ILE A 130 10.31 -14.48 10.53
N THR A 131 11.39 -15.00 9.98
CA THR A 131 11.93 -16.31 10.39
C THR A 131 12.61 -16.14 11.74
N LEU A 132 12.21 -16.96 12.70
CA LEU A 132 12.85 -17.00 14.02
C LEU A 132 14.04 -17.95 13.98
N SER A 133 15.15 -17.57 14.61
CA SER A 133 16.29 -18.44 14.82
C SER A 133 15.89 -19.57 15.79
N GLN A 134 16.44 -20.77 15.59
CA GLN A 134 15.99 -22.03 16.19
C GLN A 134 16.17 -22.17 17.71
N GLU A 135 16.64 -21.16 18.41
CA GLU A 135 17.11 -21.31 19.80
C GLU A 135 16.06 -21.08 20.88
N CYS A 136 14.82 -20.76 20.55
CA CYS A 136 13.76 -20.52 21.56
C CYS A 136 12.75 -21.67 21.68
N GLY A 137 13.00 -22.55 22.65
CA GLY A 137 11.98 -23.34 23.35
C GLY A 137 11.42 -24.62 22.68
N LYS A 138 10.70 -25.41 23.48
CA LYS A 138 10.12 -26.72 23.13
C LYS A 138 9.02 -26.66 22.02
N PHE A 139 8.41 -25.49 21.80
CA PHE A 139 7.45 -25.26 20.72
C PHE A 139 8.12 -24.43 19.62
N ARG A 140 8.57 -25.09 18.57
CA ARG A 140 9.28 -24.47 17.43
C ARG A 140 8.35 -23.65 16.55
N GLN A 141 8.01 -22.43 16.95
CA GLN A 141 7.37 -21.49 16.07
C GLN A 141 8.40 -20.98 15.05
N LYS A 142 8.37 -21.52 13.84
CA LYS A 142 9.31 -21.17 12.77
C LYS A 142 9.22 -19.72 12.29
N TYR A 143 8.07 -19.10 12.44
CA TYR A 143 7.80 -17.75 11.93
C TYR A 143 7.03 -16.91 12.95
N GLN A 144 7.42 -15.66 13.07
CA GLN A 144 6.61 -14.62 13.68
C GLN A 144 5.74 -13.99 12.60
N HIS A 145 4.42 -14.04 12.77
CA HIS A 145 3.47 -13.41 11.86
C HIS A 145 3.43 -11.91 12.10
N CYS A 146 3.44 -11.12 11.01
CA CYS A 146 3.43 -9.67 11.10
C CYS A 146 2.34 -9.06 10.23
N THR A 147 1.76 -7.96 10.72
CA THR A 147 0.95 -7.03 9.92
C THR A 147 1.88 -6.01 9.24
N PRO A 148 1.44 -5.29 8.20
CA PRO A 148 2.21 -4.18 7.64
C PRO A 148 2.62 -3.14 8.68
N ALA A 149 1.72 -2.76 9.59
CA ALA A 149 2.00 -1.78 10.65
C ALA A 149 3.08 -2.27 11.63
N MET A 150 3.06 -3.55 12.02
CA MET A 150 4.13 -4.16 12.83
C MET A 150 5.47 -4.12 12.08
N ARG A 151 5.46 -4.38 10.78
CA ARG A 151 6.68 -4.46 9.98
C ARG A 151 7.41 -3.13 9.83
N ILE A 152 6.68 -2.01 9.90
CA ILE A 152 7.24 -0.65 9.87
C ILE A 152 7.38 -0.01 11.26
N GLY A 153 7.09 -0.79 12.32
CA GLY A 153 7.29 -0.35 13.71
C GLY A 153 6.20 0.59 14.25
N LEU A 154 5.03 0.68 13.60
CA LEU A 154 3.91 1.50 14.10
C LEU A 154 3.15 0.82 15.25
N THR A 155 3.18 -0.52 15.31
CA THR A 155 2.55 -1.30 16.39
C THR A 155 3.44 -2.48 16.77
N HIS A 156 3.36 -2.90 18.02
CA HIS A 156 4.08 -4.07 18.53
C HIS A 156 3.32 -5.39 18.25
N GLY A 157 2.00 -5.31 18.08
CA GLY A 157 1.12 -6.45 17.81
C GLY A 157 0.04 -6.11 16.79
N ALA A 158 -0.69 -7.14 16.32
CA ALA A 158 -1.87 -6.94 15.51
C ALA A 158 -2.96 -6.30 16.38
N LEU A 159 -3.63 -5.27 15.84
CA LEU A 159 -4.77 -4.65 16.49
C LEU A 159 -6.03 -5.47 16.22
N THR A 160 -6.99 -5.36 17.14
CA THR A 160 -8.32 -5.96 17.00
C THR A 160 -9.34 -4.93 16.54
N TRP A 161 -10.45 -5.39 16.00
CA TRP A 161 -11.58 -4.52 15.69
C TRP A 161 -12.16 -3.84 16.94
N VAL A 162 -12.12 -4.53 18.08
CA VAL A 162 -12.53 -3.96 19.38
C VAL A 162 -11.71 -2.71 19.67
N TYR A 163 -10.40 -2.76 19.45
CA TYR A 163 -9.52 -1.59 19.64
C TYR A 163 -9.99 -0.39 18.80
N LEU A 164 -10.31 -0.59 17.51
CA LEU A 164 -10.78 0.49 16.64
C LEU A 164 -12.04 1.17 17.17
N PHE A 165 -12.99 0.40 17.73
CA PHE A 165 -14.28 0.92 18.22
C PHE A 165 -14.22 1.45 19.66
N THR A 166 -13.19 1.11 20.41
CA THR A 166 -13.04 1.54 21.82
C THR A 166 -12.08 2.69 22.02
N VAL A 167 -11.23 2.99 21.03
CA VAL A 167 -10.33 4.14 21.11
C VAL A 167 -11.13 5.43 21.07
N PRO A 168 -11.01 6.32 22.07
CA PRO A 168 -11.68 7.61 22.04
C PRO A 168 -11.20 8.45 20.86
N ILE A 169 -12.13 9.08 20.19
CA ILE A 169 -11.83 10.03 19.11
C ILE A 169 -11.20 11.29 19.76
N PRO A 170 -9.99 11.70 19.39
CA PRO A 170 -9.41 12.92 19.93
C PRO A 170 -10.28 14.14 19.64
N ASP A 171 -10.46 15.04 20.62
CA ASP A 171 -11.36 16.21 20.56
C ASP A 171 -11.16 17.10 19.35
N LYS A 172 -9.92 17.17 18.82
CA LYS A 172 -9.60 17.93 17.60
C LYS A 172 -10.35 17.46 16.33
N TYR A 173 -10.97 16.27 16.36
CA TYR A 173 -11.76 15.72 15.25
C TYR A 173 -13.26 15.69 15.50
N LEU A 174 -13.71 16.15 16.70
CA LEU A 174 -15.12 16.20 17.10
C LEU A 174 -15.81 17.52 16.73
N LYS A 175 -15.14 18.39 15.96
CA LYS A 175 -15.68 19.65 15.45
C LYS A 175 -16.26 19.52 14.07
#